data_552e45846069154d3dbcf603f7f439bf
#
_entry.id   552e45846069154d3dbcf603f7f439bf
#
_cell.length_a   1.000
_cell.length_b   1.000
_cell.length_c   1.000
_cell.angle_alpha   90.00
_cell.angle_beta   90.00
_cell.angle_gamma   90.00
#
_symmetry.space_group_name_H-M   'P 1'
#
loop_
_entity.id
_entity.type
_entity.pdbx_description
1 polymer ?
#
loop_
_entity_poly.entity_id
_entity_poly.type
_entity_poly.pdbx_seq_one_letter_code
_entity_poly.pdbx_strand_id
1 'polypeptide(L)'
;MKVYKGVSASPGLVLGQVSRLEHHVETFSHGPFNPERELRLLANAVHTAQNELDSMAERAAPTEQAIFLFQSMMLDDEGMMNEVRFCINAGISASAAMHQVGQRYADQLANMKDNPYMQLRSVDILDATRRVINILTNRPRVWLALDHPVILAADRLMPTDLFSVPSGMILGVITAEGIRNNTTVSAYIALPTTMDSALKSCCCLRVNCVIFIFLCL
;
A
#
# COMPACT_ATOMS: atom_id res chain seq x y z
N MET A 1 -6.72 -29.17 -8.38
CA MET A 1 -6.14 -27.97 -9.00
C MET A 1 -7.19 -26.87 -8.90
N LYS A 2 -6.89 -25.75 -8.26
CA LYS A 2 -7.79 -24.58 -8.23
C LYS A 2 -7.33 -23.61 -9.31
N VAL A 3 -8.27 -23.20 -10.18
CA VAL A 3 -8.05 -22.22 -11.24
C VAL A 3 -8.84 -20.97 -10.87
N TYR A 4 -8.17 -19.82 -10.82
CA TYR A 4 -8.80 -18.53 -10.61
C TYR A 4 -8.80 -17.77 -11.93
N LYS A 5 -9.96 -17.15 -12.27
CA LYS A 5 -10.06 -16.26 -13.43
C LYS A 5 -9.90 -14.82 -12.98
N GLY A 6 -9.17 -14.03 -13.71
CA GLY A 6 -8.92 -12.62 -13.42
C GLY A 6 -8.77 -11.80 -14.69
N VAL A 7 -8.61 -10.49 -14.50
CA VAL A 7 -8.33 -9.52 -15.56
C VAL A 7 -6.84 -9.24 -15.56
N SER A 8 -6.22 -9.34 -16.73
CA SER A 8 -4.80 -9.04 -16.91
C SER A 8 -4.54 -7.54 -16.85
N ALA A 9 -3.59 -7.13 -16.00
CA ALA A 9 -3.10 -5.76 -15.94
C ALA A 9 -1.85 -5.54 -16.81
N SER A 10 -1.07 -6.61 -17.05
CA SER A 10 0.09 -6.59 -17.94
C SER A 10 0.33 -7.95 -18.56
N PRO A 11 0.92 -8.03 -19.77
CA PRO A 11 1.25 -9.31 -20.40
C PRO A 11 2.44 -9.97 -19.70
N GLY A 12 2.39 -11.30 -19.55
CA GLY A 12 3.49 -12.07 -18.99
C GLY A 12 3.06 -13.39 -18.37
N LEU A 13 4.03 -14.22 -18.04
CA LEU A 13 3.86 -15.47 -17.32
C LEU A 13 4.85 -15.47 -16.15
N VAL A 14 4.35 -15.73 -14.95
CA VAL A 14 5.15 -15.75 -13.72
C VAL A 14 4.91 -17.07 -12.99
N LEU A 15 6.02 -17.64 -12.49
CA LEU A 15 6.02 -18.82 -11.64
C LEU A 15 6.76 -18.50 -10.35
N GLY A 16 6.14 -18.73 -9.19
CA GLY A 16 6.76 -18.44 -7.90
C GLY A 16 5.84 -18.79 -6.74
N GLN A 17 6.38 -18.65 -5.53
CA GLN A 17 5.59 -18.76 -4.31
C GLN A 17 4.70 -17.53 -4.15
N VAL A 18 3.51 -17.73 -3.54
CA VAL A 18 2.59 -16.64 -3.24
C VAL A 18 2.79 -16.21 -1.80
N SER A 19 3.05 -14.92 -1.62
CA SER A 19 3.00 -14.27 -0.32
C SER A 19 1.76 -13.38 -0.24
N ARG A 20 0.93 -13.57 0.78
CA ARG A 20 -0.27 -12.76 0.98
C ARG A 20 0.06 -11.53 1.82
N LEU A 21 -0.27 -10.37 1.27
CA LEU A 21 -0.27 -9.12 2.01
C LEU A 21 -1.62 -8.94 2.69
N GLU A 22 -1.64 -8.99 4.00
CA GLU A 22 -2.82 -8.70 4.80
C GLU A 22 -2.69 -7.31 5.39
N HIS A 23 -3.65 -6.45 5.06
CA HIS A 23 -3.79 -5.15 5.69
C HIS A 23 -4.64 -5.31 6.96
N HIS A 24 -4.00 -5.68 8.05
CA HIS A 24 -4.69 -5.74 9.33
C HIS A 24 -4.98 -4.31 9.82
N VAL A 25 -6.26 -3.96 9.86
CA VAL A 25 -6.72 -2.82 10.62
C VAL A 25 -6.85 -3.30 12.06
N GLU A 26 -5.79 -3.18 12.83
CA GLU A 26 -5.90 -3.61 14.20
C GLU A 26 -6.04 -2.48 15.21
N THR A 27 -6.72 -2.90 16.23
CA THR A 27 -7.04 -2.21 17.45
C THR A 27 -5.79 -1.84 18.26
N PHE A 28 -5.65 -0.77 18.55
CA PHE A 28 -5.18 0.37 19.29
C PHE A 28 -4.69 0.03 20.72
N SER A 29 -3.58 0.66 21.06
CA SER A 29 -2.85 0.68 22.31
C SER A 29 -3.64 0.28 23.58
N HIS A 30 -3.18 -0.77 24.26
CA HIS A 30 -3.68 -1.23 25.55
C HIS A 30 -2.84 -0.66 26.69
N GLY A 31 -2.89 0.65 26.89
CA GLY A 31 -2.25 1.30 28.02
C GLY A 31 -3.13 2.41 28.57
N PRO A 32 -2.82 2.94 29.78
CA PRO A 32 -3.54 4.10 30.29
C PRO A 32 -3.40 5.25 29.29
N PHE A 33 -4.54 5.78 28.88
CA PHE A 33 -4.62 6.86 27.91
C PHE A 33 -4.05 8.15 28.52
N ASN A 34 -3.20 8.84 27.76
CA ASN A 34 -2.66 10.16 28.11
C ASN A 34 -2.62 11.02 26.83
N PRO A 35 -3.44 12.08 26.72
CA PRO A 35 -3.53 12.91 25.53
C PRO A 35 -2.19 13.51 25.11
N GLU A 36 -1.40 14.02 26.04
CA GLU A 36 -0.10 14.62 25.72
C GLU A 36 0.89 13.60 25.13
N ARG A 37 0.87 12.38 25.67
CA ARG A 37 1.67 11.28 25.12
C ARG A 37 1.21 10.92 23.72
N GLU A 38 -0.09 10.76 23.50
CA GLU A 38 -0.66 10.43 22.18
C GLU A 38 -0.34 11.53 21.15
N LEU A 39 -0.44 12.80 21.52
CA LEU A 39 -0.08 13.92 20.64
C LEU A 39 1.41 13.92 20.27
N ARG A 40 2.31 13.60 21.21
CA ARG A 40 3.74 13.46 20.91
C ARG A 40 4.03 12.27 20.01
N LEU A 41 3.37 11.13 20.25
CA LEU A 41 3.49 9.95 19.40
C LEU A 41 3.01 10.25 17.98
N LEU A 42 1.86 10.93 17.84
CA LEU A 42 1.35 11.38 16.55
C LEU A 42 2.36 12.25 15.80
N ALA A 43 2.88 13.31 16.45
CA ALA A 43 3.82 14.23 15.83
C ALA A 43 5.08 13.51 15.32
N ASN A 44 5.64 12.62 16.13
CA ASN A 44 6.82 11.84 15.75
C ASN A 44 6.50 10.86 14.58
N ALA A 45 5.34 10.21 14.63
CA ALA A 45 4.94 9.27 13.59
C ALA A 45 4.67 9.97 12.25
N VAL A 46 4.01 11.14 12.26
CA VAL A 46 3.78 11.96 11.07
C VAL A 46 5.11 12.41 10.47
N HIS A 47 6.00 12.97 11.26
CA HIS A 47 7.33 13.39 10.80
C HIS A 47 8.14 12.23 10.20
N THR A 48 8.10 11.06 10.84
CA THR A 48 8.77 9.86 10.32
C THR A 48 8.14 9.42 8.98
N ALA A 49 6.80 9.43 8.89
CA ALA A 49 6.08 9.06 7.66
C ALA A 49 6.41 10.02 6.50
N GLN A 50 6.48 11.33 6.77
CA GLN A 50 6.85 12.35 5.77
C GLN A 50 8.28 12.12 5.27
N ASN A 51 9.26 11.94 6.15
CA ASN A 51 10.64 11.64 5.75
C ASN A 51 10.75 10.38 4.88
N GLU A 52 9.97 9.35 5.18
CA GLU A 52 9.93 8.15 4.36
C GLU A 52 9.31 8.40 2.98
N LEU A 53 8.21 9.18 2.91
CA LEU A 53 7.55 9.54 1.66
C LEU A 53 8.45 10.42 0.79
N ASP A 54 9.13 11.40 1.37
CA ASP A 54 10.07 12.27 0.67
C ASP A 54 11.25 11.45 0.10
N SER A 55 11.80 10.52 0.89
CA SER A 55 12.83 9.60 0.40
C SER A 55 12.34 8.67 -0.72
N MET A 56 11.06 8.29 -0.72
CA MET A 56 10.46 7.55 -1.82
C MET A 56 10.30 8.43 -3.06
N ALA A 57 9.85 9.67 -2.88
CA ALA A 57 9.69 10.64 -3.95
C ALA A 57 11.01 10.92 -4.69
N GLU A 58 12.12 11.02 -3.96
CA GLU A 58 13.46 11.21 -4.53
C GLU A 58 13.92 10.06 -5.43
N ARG A 59 13.49 8.83 -5.14
CA ARG A 59 13.88 7.62 -5.88
C ARG A 59 12.87 7.20 -6.95
N ALA A 60 11.70 7.81 -6.96
CA ALA A 60 10.61 7.46 -7.85
C ALA A 60 10.76 8.11 -9.23
N ALA A 61 10.16 7.51 -10.27
CA ALA A 61 9.98 8.16 -11.55
C ALA A 61 9.02 9.36 -11.42
N PRO A 62 9.08 10.37 -12.33
CA PRO A 62 8.31 11.61 -12.19
C PRO A 62 6.80 11.42 -12.01
N THR A 63 6.22 10.39 -12.63
CA THR A 63 4.79 10.07 -12.51
C THR A 63 4.41 9.53 -11.13
N GLU A 64 5.32 8.82 -10.50
CA GLU A 64 5.16 8.19 -9.19
C GLU A 64 5.53 9.16 -8.06
N GLN A 65 6.52 10.00 -8.31
CA GLN A 65 6.94 11.06 -7.40
C GLN A 65 5.76 11.91 -6.94
N ALA A 66 4.86 12.29 -7.87
CA ALA A 66 3.67 13.09 -7.57
C ALA A 66 2.73 12.42 -6.57
N ILE A 67 2.70 11.09 -6.49
CA ILE A 67 1.89 10.34 -5.51
C ILE A 67 2.46 10.55 -4.11
N PHE A 68 3.77 10.34 -3.94
CA PHE A 68 4.42 10.47 -2.63
C PHE A 68 4.43 11.91 -2.12
N LEU A 69 4.64 12.87 -3.01
CA LEU A 69 4.54 14.29 -2.66
C LEU A 69 3.11 14.67 -2.23
N PHE A 70 2.09 14.15 -2.90
CA PHE A 70 0.71 14.35 -2.48
C PHE A 70 0.45 13.73 -1.11
N GLN A 71 0.92 12.52 -0.86
CA GLN A 71 0.77 11.85 0.44
C GLN A 71 1.47 12.63 1.55
N SER A 72 2.70 13.12 1.31
CA SER A 72 3.44 13.95 2.28
C SER A 72 2.70 15.26 2.58
N MET A 73 2.19 15.93 1.54
CA MET A 73 1.40 17.16 1.68
C MET A 73 0.09 16.93 2.48
N MET A 74 -0.59 15.80 2.28
CA MET A 74 -1.80 15.47 3.04
C MET A 74 -1.51 15.25 4.53
N LEU A 75 -0.34 14.71 4.87
CA LEU A 75 0.08 14.59 6.27
C LEU A 75 0.47 15.93 6.90
N ASP A 76 0.68 16.97 6.11
CA ASP A 76 0.93 18.34 6.56
C ASP A 76 -0.34 19.21 6.56
N ASP A 77 -1.48 18.68 6.10
CA ASP A 77 -2.75 19.42 6.08
C ASP A 77 -3.23 19.74 7.49
N GLU A 78 -3.27 21.04 7.81
CA GLU A 78 -3.66 21.50 9.15
C GLU A 78 -5.12 21.14 9.49
N GLY A 79 -6.02 21.14 8.51
CA GLY A 79 -7.43 20.77 8.71
C GLY A 79 -7.54 19.33 9.18
N MET A 80 -6.95 18.42 8.43
CA MET A 80 -6.93 17.00 8.77
C MET A 80 -6.24 16.75 10.12
N MET A 81 -5.07 17.35 10.35
CA MET A 81 -4.30 17.12 11.57
C MET A 81 -4.96 17.74 12.80
N ASN A 82 -5.66 18.86 12.68
CA ASN A 82 -6.44 19.43 13.79
C ASN A 82 -7.61 18.54 14.19
N GLU A 83 -8.28 17.90 13.24
CA GLU A 83 -9.33 16.94 13.54
C GLU A 83 -8.78 15.69 14.25
N VAL A 84 -7.61 15.19 13.85
CA VAL A 84 -6.93 14.10 14.57
C VAL A 84 -6.60 14.49 16.01
N ARG A 85 -6.03 15.70 16.20
CA ARG A 85 -5.74 16.23 17.54
C ARG A 85 -7.01 16.40 18.39
N PHE A 86 -8.09 16.85 17.78
CA PHE A 86 -9.39 16.96 18.45
C PHE A 86 -9.89 15.60 18.94
N CYS A 87 -9.82 14.56 18.11
CA CYS A 87 -10.18 13.19 18.50
C CYS A 87 -9.31 12.68 19.66
N ILE A 88 -8.00 12.96 19.64
CA ILE A 88 -7.09 12.57 20.71
C ILE A 88 -7.49 13.28 22.02
N ASN A 89 -7.77 14.58 21.98
CA ASN A 89 -8.21 15.31 23.16
C ASN A 89 -9.57 14.84 23.69
N ALA A 90 -10.40 14.23 22.85
CA ALA A 90 -11.64 13.58 23.21
C ALA A 90 -11.47 12.15 23.79
N GLY A 91 -10.23 11.66 23.95
CA GLY A 91 -9.95 10.36 24.57
C GLY A 91 -9.71 9.22 23.58
N ILE A 92 -9.55 9.49 22.29
CA ILE A 92 -9.27 8.50 21.25
C ILE A 92 -7.75 8.38 21.07
N SER A 93 -7.21 7.14 20.98
CA SER A 93 -5.77 6.95 20.73
C SER A 93 -5.34 7.54 19.39
N ALA A 94 -4.07 7.94 19.26
CA ALA A 94 -3.54 8.56 18.05
C ALA A 94 -3.76 7.70 16.80
N SER A 95 -3.57 6.39 16.92
CA SER A 95 -3.79 5.45 15.80
C SER A 95 -5.26 5.34 15.40
N ALA A 96 -6.20 5.32 16.37
CA ALA A 96 -7.64 5.30 16.11
C ALA A 96 -8.12 6.61 15.51
N ALA A 97 -7.66 7.74 16.05
CA ALA A 97 -7.98 9.05 15.55
C ALA A 97 -7.50 9.23 14.10
N MET A 98 -6.24 8.82 13.81
CA MET A 98 -5.68 8.87 12.47
C MET A 98 -6.46 8.00 11.47
N HIS A 99 -6.85 6.78 11.89
CA HIS A 99 -7.68 5.91 11.06
C HIS A 99 -9.06 6.53 10.76
N GLN A 100 -9.75 6.99 11.79
CA GLN A 100 -11.10 7.54 11.65
C GLN A 100 -11.13 8.79 10.77
N VAL A 101 -10.21 9.72 11.00
CA VAL A 101 -10.12 10.96 10.21
C VAL A 101 -9.67 10.67 8.79
N GLY A 102 -8.64 9.84 8.61
CA GLY A 102 -8.14 9.46 7.29
C GLY A 102 -9.20 8.77 6.43
N GLN A 103 -9.98 7.86 7.01
CA GLN A 103 -11.10 7.22 6.32
C GLN A 103 -12.14 8.25 5.86
N ARG A 104 -12.51 9.19 6.73
CA ARG A 104 -13.48 10.24 6.38
C ARG A 104 -13.00 11.13 5.24
N TYR A 105 -11.73 11.56 5.26
CA TYR A 105 -11.15 12.37 4.18
C TYR A 105 -11.09 11.59 2.87
N ALA A 106 -10.71 10.32 2.92
CA ALA A 106 -10.72 9.45 1.74
C ALA A 106 -12.12 9.28 1.17
N ASP A 107 -13.13 9.07 2.02
CA ASP A 107 -14.54 8.95 1.60
C ASP A 107 -15.05 10.25 0.98
N GLN A 108 -14.67 11.42 1.51
CA GLN A 108 -15.00 12.71 0.93
C GLN A 108 -14.46 12.85 -0.49
N LEU A 109 -13.20 12.49 -0.71
CA LEU A 109 -12.60 12.53 -2.06
C LEU A 109 -13.24 11.49 -2.99
N ALA A 110 -13.48 10.28 -2.51
CA ALA A 110 -14.10 9.21 -3.30
C ALA A 110 -15.51 9.58 -3.78
N ASN A 111 -16.22 10.42 -3.02
CA ASN A 111 -17.57 10.87 -3.34
C ASN A 111 -17.65 12.18 -4.17
N MET A 112 -16.52 12.76 -4.56
CA MET A 112 -16.48 13.94 -5.44
C MET A 112 -16.88 13.59 -6.88
N LYS A 113 -18.18 13.62 -7.19
CA LYS A 113 -18.73 13.18 -8.49
C LYS A 113 -18.17 13.95 -9.70
N ASP A 114 -17.82 15.21 -9.51
CA ASP A 114 -17.39 16.09 -10.60
C ASP A 114 -15.86 16.11 -10.78
N ASN A 115 -15.12 15.34 -10.02
CA ASN A 115 -13.65 15.30 -10.08
C ASN A 115 -13.09 13.89 -10.00
N PRO A 116 -13.07 13.15 -11.13
CA PRO A 116 -12.53 11.77 -11.18
C PRO A 116 -11.07 11.68 -10.70
N TYR A 117 -10.28 12.75 -10.90
CA TYR A 117 -8.89 12.78 -10.43
C TYR A 117 -8.82 12.73 -8.91
N MET A 118 -9.65 13.51 -8.21
CA MET A 118 -9.70 13.51 -6.74
C MET A 118 -10.25 12.18 -6.19
N GLN A 119 -11.20 11.55 -6.89
CA GLN A 119 -11.67 10.23 -6.50
C GLN A 119 -10.53 9.20 -6.45
N LEU A 120 -9.60 9.25 -7.41
CA LEU A 120 -8.43 8.39 -7.44
C LEU A 120 -7.48 8.66 -6.27
N ARG A 121 -7.37 9.92 -5.83
CA ARG A 121 -6.53 10.33 -4.70
C ARG A 121 -7.04 9.88 -3.33
N SER A 122 -8.28 9.41 -3.23
CA SER A 122 -8.81 8.83 -1.99
C SER A 122 -7.95 7.66 -1.46
N VAL A 123 -7.41 6.85 -2.37
CA VAL A 123 -6.53 5.73 -2.03
C VAL A 123 -5.19 6.22 -1.47
N ASP A 124 -4.66 7.34 -1.99
CA ASP A 124 -3.40 7.90 -1.53
C ASP A 124 -3.50 8.41 -0.08
N ILE A 125 -4.68 8.97 0.31
CA ILE A 125 -4.93 9.34 1.72
C ILE A 125 -4.92 8.12 2.62
N LEU A 126 -5.62 7.04 2.23
CA LEU A 126 -5.63 5.81 3.01
C LEU A 126 -4.24 5.21 3.18
N ASP A 127 -3.41 5.30 2.15
CA ASP A 127 -2.04 4.80 2.18
C ASP A 127 -1.16 5.64 3.13
N ALA A 128 -1.23 6.97 3.04
CA ALA A 128 -0.50 7.89 3.92
C ALA A 128 -0.90 7.71 5.39
N THR A 129 -2.20 7.66 5.68
CA THR A 129 -2.71 7.47 7.05
C THR A 129 -2.34 6.11 7.62
N ARG A 130 -2.42 5.05 6.81
CA ARG A 130 -1.98 3.71 7.22
C ARG A 130 -0.49 3.68 7.56
N ARG A 131 0.35 4.42 6.84
CA ARG A 131 1.78 4.54 7.15
C ARG A 131 2.00 5.10 8.53
N VAL A 132 1.32 6.19 8.88
CA VAL A 132 1.38 6.79 10.22
C VAL A 132 0.90 5.79 11.29
N ILE A 133 -0.21 5.08 11.04
CA ILE A 133 -0.74 4.06 11.95
C ILE A 133 0.26 2.92 12.19
N ASN A 134 0.93 2.44 11.15
CA ASN A 134 1.95 1.40 11.27
C ASN A 134 3.13 1.85 12.13
N ILE A 135 3.57 3.11 12.00
CA ILE A 135 4.60 3.69 12.86
C ILE A 135 4.12 3.79 14.31
N LEU A 136 2.90 4.31 14.54
CA LEU A 136 2.30 4.44 15.86
C LEU A 136 2.15 3.09 16.58
N THR A 137 1.84 2.03 15.84
CA THR A 137 1.63 0.69 16.37
C THR A 137 2.90 -0.17 16.37
N ASN A 138 4.03 0.40 15.98
CA ASN A 138 5.34 -0.27 15.87
C ASN A 138 5.25 -1.59 15.08
N ARG A 139 4.48 -1.59 13.98
CA ARG A 139 4.33 -2.76 13.13
C ARG A 139 5.46 -2.83 12.12
N PRO A 140 6.18 -3.96 12.07
CA PRO A 140 7.16 -4.16 11.02
C PRO A 140 6.43 -4.18 9.67
N ARG A 141 7.03 -3.57 8.67
CA ARG A 141 6.57 -3.76 7.29
C ARG A 141 6.75 -5.24 6.95
N VAL A 142 5.70 -5.89 6.51
CA VAL A 142 5.68 -7.33 6.15
C VAL A 142 6.81 -7.68 5.16
N TRP A 143 7.27 -6.72 4.37
CA TRP A 143 8.32 -6.86 3.36
C TRP A 143 9.72 -7.16 3.89
N LEU A 144 10.02 -6.81 5.13
CA LEU A 144 11.32 -7.09 5.74
C LEU A 144 11.55 -8.59 5.99
N ALA A 145 10.51 -9.40 5.84
CA ALA A 145 10.56 -10.85 6.03
C ALA A 145 10.66 -11.65 4.72
N LEU A 146 10.73 -10.98 3.56
CA LEU A 146 10.91 -11.69 2.30
C LEU A 146 12.39 -12.07 2.12
N ASP A 147 12.66 -13.36 2.12
CA ASP A 147 13.99 -13.96 1.91
C ASP A 147 14.20 -14.47 0.48
N HIS A 148 13.12 -14.51 -0.32
CA HIS A 148 13.14 -14.95 -1.72
C HIS A 148 12.10 -14.20 -2.55
N PRO A 149 12.24 -14.17 -3.89
CA PRO A 149 11.27 -13.56 -4.78
C PRO A 149 9.90 -14.26 -4.74
N VAL A 150 8.82 -13.47 -4.64
CA VAL A 150 7.45 -13.96 -4.49
C VAL A 150 6.46 -13.35 -5.48
N ILE A 151 5.33 -14.01 -5.66
CA ILE A 151 4.12 -13.44 -6.24
C ILE A 151 3.30 -12.86 -5.09
N LEU A 152 3.05 -11.55 -5.14
CA LEU A 152 2.33 -10.85 -4.10
C LEU A 152 0.83 -10.96 -4.31
N ALA A 153 0.09 -11.48 -3.34
CA ALA A 153 -1.37 -11.48 -3.34
C ALA A 153 -1.91 -10.52 -2.27
N ALA A 154 -2.79 -9.62 -2.65
CA ALA A 154 -3.41 -8.66 -1.75
C ALA A 154 -4.88 -8.45 -2.09
N ASP A 155 -5.71 -8.09 -1.12
CA ASP A 155 -7.07 -7.66 -1.43
C ASP A 155 -7.04 -6.31 -2.18
N ARG A 156 -6.25 -5.39 -1.67
CA ARG A 156 -5.91 -4.10 -2.29
C ARG A 156 -4.40 -3.88 -2.19
N LEU A 157 -3.81 -3.26 -3.20
CA LEU A 157 -2.40 -2.87 -3.19
C LEU A 157 -2.29 -1.35 -3.18
N MET A 158 -1.47 -0.84 -2.29
CA MET A 158 -1.20 0.60 -2.18
C MET A 158 0.12 0.95 -2.85
N PRO A 159 0.28 2.20 -3.34
CA PRO A 159 1.52 2.62 -3.98
C PRO A 159 2.76 2.37 -3.13
N THR A 160 2.70 2.68 -1.85
CA THR A 160 3.84 2.51 -0.94
C THR A 160 4.19 1.06 -0.62
N ASP A 161 3.25 0.13 -0.81
CA ASP A 161 3.52 -1.30 -0.61
C ASP A 161 4.60 -1.78 -1.59
N LEU A 162 4.51 -1.39 -2.86
CA LEU A 162 5.46 -1.78 -3.89
C LEU A 162 6.83 -1.10 -3.72
N PHE A 163 6.84 0.20 -3.41
CA PHE A 163 8.09 0.96 -3.24
C PHE A 163 8.90 0.54 -2.02
N SER A 164 8.26 -0.10 -1.05
CA SER A 164 8.93 -0.58 0.16
C SER A 164 9.68 -1.90 -0.04
N VAL A 165 9.43 -2.58 -1.16
CA VAL A 165 10.04 -3.89 -1.45
C VAL A 165 11.34 -3.72 -2.23
N PRO A 166 12.41 -4.45 -1.88
CA PRO A 166 13.64 -4.44 -2.67
C PRO A 166 13.38 -4.88 -4.12
N SER A 167 14.07 -4.25 -5.05
CA SER A 167 13.96 -4.58 -6.47
C SER A 167 14.23 -6.07 -6.72
N GLY A 168 13.39 -6.70 -7.54
CA GLY A 168 13.52 -8.13 -7.87
C GLY A 168 12.86 -9.10 -6.89
N MET A 169 12.34 -8.64 -5.76
CA MET A 169 11.64 -9.50 -4.79
C MET A 169 10.16 -9.73 -5.13
N ILE A 170 9.59 -8.96 -6.05
CA ILE A 170 8.24 -9.17 -6.56
C ILE A 170 8.33 -9.69 -7.99
N LEU A 171 7.88 -10.94 -8.19
CA LEU A 171 7.79 -11.59 -9.50
C LEU A 171 6.49 -11.23 -10.22
N GLY A 172 5.43 -10.99 -9.47
CA GLY A 172 4.12 -10.64 -10.00
C GLY A 172 3.17 -10.23 -8.89
N VAL A 173 2.02 -9.63 -9.25
CA VAL A 173 1.03 -9.12 -8.30
C VAL A 173 -0.36 -9.64 -8.65
N ILE A 174 -1.13 -10.01 -7.64
CA ILE A 174 -2.53 -10.41 -7.72
C ILE A 174 -3.32 -9.58 -6.74
N THR A 175 -4.38 -8.91 -7.20
CA THR A 175 -5.27 -8.16 -6.32
C THR A 175 -6.72 -8.60 -6.49
N ALA A 176 -7.50 -8.62 -5.40
CA ALA A 176 -8.93 -8.88 -5.44
C ALA A 176 -9.69 -7.65 -5.97
N GLU A 177 -9.28 -6.45 -5.57
CA GLU A 177 -9.77 -5.21 -6.15
C GLU A 177 -8.94 -4.87 -7.39
N GLY A 178 -9.61 -4.66 -8.54
CA GLY A 178 -8.93 -4.33 -9.80
C GLY A 178 -8.05 -3.09 -9.63
N ILE A 179 -6.90 -3.13 -10.24
CA ILE A 179 -5.96 -2.01 -10.27
C ILE A 179 -6.60 -0.93 -11.14
N ARG A 180 -7.21 0.06 -10.52
CA ARG A 180 -7.92 1.13 -11.22
C ARG A 180 -7.00 2.14 -11.92
N ASN A 181 -5.71 2.12 -11.58
CA ASN A 181 -4.69 2.99 -12.18
C ASN A 181 -3.59 2.15 -12.83
N ASN A 182 -3.66 2.03 -14.13
CA ASN A 182 -2.69 1.29 -14.97
C ASN A 182 -1.24 1.77 -14.82
N THR A 183 -0.99 2.94 -14.26
CA THR A 183 0.33 3.58 -14.27
C THR A 183 1.27 3.01 -13.20
N THR A 184 0.76 2.71 -12.01
CA THR A 184 1.63 2.34 -10.88
C THR A 184 2.07 0.88 -10.93
N VAL A 185 1.23 -0.01 -11.44
CA VAL A 185 1.54 -1.45 -11.50
C VAL A 185 2.29 -1.83 -12.76
N SER A 186 2.08 -1.13 -13.86
CA SER A 186 2.82 -1.35 -15.12
C SER A 186 4.32 -1.12 -14.96
N ALA A 187 4.75 -0.26 -14.03
CA ALA A 187 6.17 0.01 -13.78
C ALA A 187 6.86 -1.09 -12.94
N TYR A 188 6.09 -1.85 -12.16
CA TYR A 188 6.65 -2.85 -11.22
C TYR A 188 6.52 -4.30 -11.65
N ILE A 189 5.72 -4.60 -12.66
CA ILE A 189 5.82 -5.88 -13.35
C ILE A 189 6.91 -5.77 -14.43
N ALA A 190 8.09 -5.34 -14.05
CA ALA A 190 9.29 -5.63 -14.78
C ALA A 190 9.54 -7.12 -14.59
N LEU A 191 8.95 -7.93 -15.44
CA LEU A 191 9.43 -9.29 -15.63
C LEU A 191 10.94 -9.20 -15.85
N PRO A 192 11.74 -9.97 -15.11
CA PRO A 192 13.16 -10.04 -15.44
C PRO A 192 13.27 -10.44 -16.90
N THR A 193 13.91 -9.61 -17.69
CA THR A 193 14.12 -9.77 -19.14
C THR A 193 14.85 -11.06 -19.52
N THR A 194 15.18 -11.90 -18.55
CA THR A 194 15.95 -13.14 -18.68
C THR A 194 15.18 -14.40 -18.31
N MET A 195 13.87 -14.43 -18.54
CA MET A 195 13.18 -15.71 -18.46
C MET A 195 13.47 -16.52 -19.71
N ASP A 196 14.25 -17.58 -19.52
CA ASP A 196 14.65 -18.54 -20.53
C ASP A 196 13.41 -19.10 -21.30
N SER A 197 13.54 -19.26 -22.61
CA SER A 197 12.49 -19.75 -23.51
C SER A 197 11.86 -21.10 -23.08
N ALA A 198 12.56 -21.88 -22.26
CA ALA A 198 12.11 -23.15 -21.71
C ALA A 198 10.91 -23.01 -20.73
N LEU A 199 10.79 -21.90 -20.01
CA LEU A 199 9.68 -21.65 -19.06
C LEU A 199 8.38 -21.19 -19.72
N LYS A 200 8.44 -20.73 -20.96
CA LYS A 200 7.25 -20.33 -21.74
C LYS A 200 6.37 -21.52 -22.12
N SER A 201 6.86 -22.75 -22.00
CA SER A 201 6.19 -23.98 -22.40
C SER A 201 5.66 -24.84 -21.27
N CYS A 202 5.91 -24.49 -20.02
CA CYS A 202 5.60 -25.37 -18.88
C CYS A 202 4.32 -24.93 -18.16
N CYS A 203 3.21 -25.59 -18.48
CA CYS A 203 1.92 -25.50 -17.77
C CYS A 203 1.88 -26.55 -16.64
N CYS A 204 2.54 -26.34 -15.53
CA CYS A 204 2.42 -27.23 -14.39
C CYS A 204 2.24 -26.51 -13.06
N LEU A 205 1.13 -26.80 -12.43
CA LEU A 205 0.75 -26.38 -11.09
C LEU A 205 1.13 -27.42 -10.06
N ARG A 206 1.87 -27.05 -9.04
CA ARG A 206 1.93 -27.84 -7.81
C ARG A 206 1.59 -27.00 -6.58
N VAL A 207 0.82 -27.62 -5.71
CA VAL A 207 0.26 -27.06 -4.49
C VAL A 207 1.33 -26.97 -3.42
N ASN A 208 1.77 -25.85 -3.18
CA ASN A 208 1.96 -25.03 -2.01
C ASN A 208 1.98 -23.60 -2.53
N CYS A 209 0.82 -23.21 -3.09
CA CYS A 209 0.53 -21.89 -3.66
C CYS A 209 1.48 -21.46 -4.79
N VAL A 210 1.43 -22.14 -5.92
CA VAL A 210 1.91 -21.62 -7.21
C VAL A 210 0.69 -21.16 -8.01
N ILE A 211 0.65 -19.91 -8.40
CA ILE A 211 -0.43 -19.35 -9.21
C ILE A 211 0.10 -19.08 -10.60
N PHE A 212 -0.59 -19.63 -11.60
CA PHE A 212 -0.42 -19.24 -12.99
C PHE A 212 -1.35 -18.08 -13.28
N ILE A 213 -0.78 -16.97 -13.68
CA ILE A 213 -1.53 -15.88 -14.28
C ILE A 213 -1.37 -16.02 -15.78
N PHE A 214 -2.33 -16.64 -16.44
CA PHE A 214 -2.43 -16.59 -17.88
C PHE A 214 -2.95 -15.22 -18.26
N LEU A 215 -2.08 -14.44 -18.87
CA LEU A 215 -2.44 -13.17 -19.45
C LEU A 215 -2.69 -13.41 -20.94
N CYS A 216 -3.94 -13.65 -21.31
CA CYS A 216 -4.32 -13.64 -22.73
C CYS A 216 -4.19 -12.22 -23.28
N LEU A 217 -3.46 -12.09 -24.38
CA LEU A 217 -3.48 -10.96 -25.29
C LEU A 217 -4.88 -10.77 -25.89
#